data_fd15cd0c2546a95083680bc010e32a00
#
_entry.id   fd15cd0c2546a95083680bc010e32a00
#
_cell.length_a   1.000
_cell.length_b   1.000
_cell.length_c   1.000
_cell.angle_alpha   90.00
_cell.angle_beta   90.00
_cell.angle_gamma   90.00
#
_symmetry.space_group_name_H-M   'P 1'
#
loop_
_entity.id
_entity.type
_entity.pdbx_description
1 polymer ?
#
loop_
_entity_poly.entity_id
_entity_poly.type
_entity_poly.pdbx_seq_one_letter_code
_entity_poly.pdbx_strand_id
1 'polypeptide(L)' 'MDRLSAADRRELEEVVANRNSAQKHVWRAKIVLMTADGYGTAEIMRATGKAKTVIWRWQERFQDEGAAGLWRDKTRPSRI' A
#
# COMPACT_ATOMS: atom_id res chain seq x y z
N MET A 1 7.04 -3.72 -10.57
CA MET A 1 6.25 -2.50 -10.46
C MET A 1 7.14 -1.29 -10.57
N ASP A 2 6.95 -0.53 -11.61
CA ASP A 2 7.87 0.55 -11.93
C ASP A 2 7.39 1.92 -11.60
N ARG A 3 6.29 2.03 -10.92
CA ARG A 3 5.73 3.32 -10.68
C ARG A 3 6.17 3.99 -9.41
N LEU A 4 6.96 3.29 -8.62
CA LEU A 4 7.37 3.82 -7.34
C LEU A 4 8.54 4.76 -7.51
N SER A 5 8.30 6.05 -7.40
CA SER A 5 9.36 7.03 -7.50
C SER A 5 10.08 7.13 -6.17
N ALA A 6 11.23 7.82 -6.17
CA ALA A 6 11.99 8.01 -4.94
C ALA A 6 11.17 8.75 -3.90
N ALA A 7 10.39 9.74 -4.34
CA ALA A 7 9.55 10.49 -3.42
C ALA A 7 8.46 9.62 -2.82
N ASP A 8 7.84 8.78 -3.66
CA ASP A 8 6.81 7.87 -3.17
C ASP A 8 7.38 6.88 -2.19
N ARG A 9 8.54 6.32 -2.51
CA ARG A 9 9.17 5.35 -1.63
C ARG A 9 9.47 5.97 -0.28
N ARG A 10 9.97 7.18 -0.28
CA ARG A 10 10.28 7.87 0.98
C ARG A 10 9.03 8.06 1.81
N GLU A 11 7.95 8.48 1.17
CA GLU A 11 6.69 8.69 1.87
C GLU A 11 6.18 7.39 2.49
N LEU A 12 6.25 6.30 1.74
CA LEU A 12 5.78 5.01 2.23
C LEU A 12 6.65 4.52 3.38
N GLU A 13 7.95 4.70 3.26
CA GLU A 13 8.86 4.28 4.31
C GLU A 13 8.64 5.07 5.59
N GLU A 14 8.36 6.34 5.46
CA GLU A 14 8.07 7.16 6.61
C GLU A 14 6.80 6.69 7.33
N VAL A 15 5.78 6.33 6.58
CA VAL A 15 4.55 5.84 7.18
C VAL A 15 4.80 4.56 7.95
N VAL A 16 5.58 3.65 7.38
CA VAL A 16 5.86 2.38 8.04
C VAL A 16 6.69 2.60 9.31
N ALA A 17 7.61 3.54 9.27
CA ALA A 17 8.49 3.80 10.39
C ALA A 17 7.86 4.63 11.49
N ASN A 18 6.82 5.38 11.18
CA ASN A 18 6.22 6.30 12.14
C ASN A 18 5.23 5.56 13.02
N ARG A 19 5.49 5.54 14.34
CA ARG A 19 4.63 4.83 15.26
C ARG A 19 3.26 5.44 15.35
N ASN A 20 3.07 6.69 14.96
CA ASN A 20 1.78 7.34 15.02
C ASN A 20 0.93 7.13 13.78
N SER A 21 1.45 6.43 12.78
CA SER A 21 0.67 6.16 11.59
C SER A 21 -0.47 5.21 11.89
N ALA A 22 -1.59 5.41 11.22
CA ALA A 22 -2.71 4.48 11.35
C ALA A 22 -2.29 3.12 10.85
N GLN A 23 -2.74 2.06 11.52
CA GLN A 23 -2.38 0.71 11.14
C GLN A 23 -2.76 0.42 9.69
N LYS A 24 -3.91 0.90 9.26
CA LYS A 24 -4.33 0.65 7.89
C LYS A 24 -3.37 1.25 6.87
N HIS A 25 -2.75 2.37 7.21
CA HIS A 25 -1.78 2.97 6.30
C HIS A 25 -0.46 2.20 6.32
N VAL A 26 -0.10 1.68 7.47
CA VAL A 26 1.15 0.96 7.62
C VAL A 26 1.18 -0.28 6.74
N TRP A 27 0.17 -1.14 6.83
CA TRP A 27 0.22 -2.36 6.05
C TRP A 27 0.00 -2.10 4.56
N ARG A 28 -0.74 -1.05 4.21
CA ARG A 28 -0.89 -0.68 2.80
C ARG A 28 0.45 -0.26 2.21
N ALA A 29 1.19 0.56 2.96
CA ALA A 29 2.50 0.98 2.51
C ALA A 29 3.45 -0.19 2.39
N LYS A 30 3.38 -1.13 3.33
CA LYS A 30 4.21 -2.33 3.25
C LYS A 30 3.94 -3.14 2.01
N ILE A 31 2.67 -3.28 1.63
CA ILE A 31 2.33 -4.03 0.44
C ILE A 31 3.04 -3.45 -0.77
N VAL A 32 2.96 -2.14 -0.92
CA VAL A 32 3.55 -1.49 -2.09
C VAL A 32 5.07 -1.56 -2.05
N LEU A 33 5.66 -1.29 -0.89
CA LEU A 33 7.12 -1.35 -0.78
C LEU A 33 7.66 -2.73 -1.08
N MET A 34 7.02 -3.76 -0.55
CA MET A 34 7.48 -5.12 -0.78
C MET A 34 7.28 -5.52 -2.23
N THR A 35 6.19 -5.08 -2.84
CA THR A 35 5.97 -5.34 -4.25
C THR A 35 7.07 -4.70 -5.09
N ALA A 36 7.42 -3.47 -4.78
CA ALA A 36 8.48 -2.77 -5.51
C ALA A 36 9.83 -3.44 -5.33
N ASP A 37 10.04 -4.06 -4.17
CA ASP A 37 11.29 -4.75 -3.89
C ASP A 37 11.34 -6.16 -4.47
N GLY A 38 10.27 -6.61 -5.11
CA GLY A 38 10.28 -7.90 -5.78
C GLY A 38 9.80 -9.07 -4.96
N TYR A 39 9.21 -8.83 -3.80
CA TYR A 39 8.69 -9.92 -2.99
C TYR A 39 7.43 -10.50 -3.62
N GLY A 40 7.26 -11.78 -3.45
CA GLY A 40 6.07 -12.45 -3.96
C GLY A 40 4.87 -12.22 -3.05
N THR A 41 3.69 -12.56 -3.56
CA THR A 41 2.45 -12.39 -2.81
C THR A 41 2.49 -13.13 -1.47
N ALA A 42 3.02 -14.34 -1.46
CA ALA A 42 3.06 -15.12 -0.23
C ALA A 42 3.90 -14.43 0.85
N GLU A 43 5.00 -13.83 0.45
CA GLU A 43 5.85 -13.11 1.38
C GLU A 43 5.13 -11.90 1.94
N ILE A 44 4.43 -11.19 1.08
CA ILE A 44 3.70 -10.00 1.51
C ILE A 44 2.57 -10.39 2.45
N MET A 45 1.88 -11.48 2.15
CA MET A 45 0.82 -11.98 3.03
C MET A 45 1.36 -12.26 4.43
N ARG A 46 2.54 -12.87 4.47
CA ARG A 46 3.15 -13.22 5.73
C ARG A 46 3.57 -11.97 6.51
N ALA A 47 4.11 -11.00 5.81
CA ALA A 47 4.59 -9.78 6.45
C ALA A 47 3.47 -8.90 6.95
N THR A 48 2.35 -8.86 6.23
CA THR A 48 1.26 -7.96 6.57
C THR A 48 0.11 -8.65 7.29
N GLY A 49 0.03 -9.96 7.19
CA GLY A 49 -1.08 -10.70 7.78
C GLY A 49 -2.38 -10.52 7.00
N LYS A 50 -2.31 -10.10 5.75
CA LYS A 50 -3.51 -9.85 4.97
C LYS A 50 -3.69 -10.92 3.90
N ALA A 51 -4.94 -11.09 3.45
CA ALA A 51 -5.24 -12.07 2.42
C ALA A 51 -4.74 -11.59 1.07
N LYS A 52 -4.53 -12.54 0.18
CA LYS A 52 -4.02 -12.25 -1.15
C LYS A 52 -4.90 -11.28 -1.92
N THR A 53 -6.23 -11.38 -1.78
CA THR A 53 -7.12 -10.45 -2.48
C THR A 53 -6.96 -9.02 -1.99
N VAL A 54 -6.67 -8.85 -0.71
CA VAL A 54 -6.41 -7.52 -0.16
C VAL A 54 -5.13 -6.95 -0.75
N ILE A 55 -4.10 -7.79 -0.84
CA ILE A 55 -2.83 -7.37 -1.39
C ILE A 55 -2.99 -6.94 -2.84
N TRP A 56 -3.69 -7.74 -3.64
CA TRP A 56 -3.91 -7.41 -5.04
C TRP A 56 -4.68 -6.11 -5.19
N ARG A 57 -5.67 -5.88 -4.34
CA ARG A 57 -6.47 -4.68 -4.38
C ARG A 57 -5.61 -3.42 -4.19
N TRP A 58 -4.73 -3.45 -3.21
CA TRP A 58 -3.91 -2.28 -2.95
C TRP A 58 -2.79 -2.09 -3.94
N GLN A 59 -2.28 -3.18 -4.52
CA GLN A 59 -1.33 -3.07 -5.61
C GLN A 59 -1.97 -2.38 -6.80
N GLU A 60 -3.17 -2.78 -7.13
CA GLU A 60 -3.90 -2.19 -8.25
C GLU A 60 -4.23 -0.73 -7.98
N ARG A 61 -4.64 -0.44 -6.78
CA ARG A 61 -4.96 0.91 -6.40
C ARG A 61 -3.76 1.83 -6.53
N PHE A 62 -2.60 1.34 -6.12
CA PHE A 62 -1.39 2.12 -6.25
C PHE A 62 -1.06 2.36 -7.72
N GLN A 63 -1.25 1.39 -8.56
CA GLN A 63 -0.99 1.56 -9.99
C GLN A 63 -1.90 2.59 -10.62
N ASP A 64 -3.14 2.66 -10.15
CA ASP A 64 -4.09 3.61 -10.70
C ASP A 64 -3.95 5.00 -10.15
N GLU A 65 -3.73 5.12 -8.85
CA GLU A 65 -3.80 6.41 -8.19
C GLU A 65 -2.50 6.86 -7.54
N GLY A 66 -1.51 5.99 -7.53
CA GLY A 66 -0.23 6.32 -6.90
C GLY A 66 -0.34 6.27 -5.38
N ALA A 67 0.63 6.86 -4.72
CA ALA A 67 0.69 6.82 -3.26
C ALA A 67 -0.54 7.44 -2.62
N ALA A 68 -1.10 8.47 -3.25
CA ALA A 68 -2.27 9.13 -2.69
C ALA A 68 -3.45 8.18 -2.54
N GLY A 69 -3.55 7.20 -3.42
CA GLY A 69 -4.64 6.23 -3.35
C GLY A 69 -4.59 5.34 -2.13
N LEU A 70 -3.42 5.20 -1.52
CA LEU A 70 -3.26 4.36 -0.34
C LEU A 70 -3.82 5.02 0.91
N TRP A 71 -3.84 6.34 0.91
CA TRP A 71 -4.25 7.07 2.09
C TRP A 71 -5.75 7.38 2.13
N ARG A 72 -6.42 7.24 1.00
CA ARG A 72 -7.82 7.52 0.91
C ARG A 72 -8.63 6.27 0.97
N ASP A 73 -9.59 6.20 1.82
CA ASP A 73 -10.55 5.12 1.80
C ASP A 73 -11.62 5.48 0.78
N LYS A 74 -11.94 4.54 -0.08
CA LYS A 74 -12.92 4.80 -1.06
C LYS A 74 -14.23 4.57 -0.45
N THR A 75 -14.80 5.49 0.15
CA THR A 75 -16.09 5.34 0.66
C THR A 75 -17.01 5.59 -0.42
N ARG A 76 -17.97 5.18 -0.45
CA ARG A 76 -18.83 5.32 -1.33
C ARG A 76 -19.23 6.54 -1.68
N PRO A 77 -19.40 6.80 -2.67
CA PRO A 77 -19.72 8.04 -3.11
C PRO A 77 -21.08 8.28 -2.84
N SER A 78 -21.33 9.12 -2.60
CA SER A 78 -22.51 9.42 -2.29
C SER A 78 -23.49 9.50 -3.29
N ARG A 79 -23.88 9.19 -3.66
CA ARG A 79 -24.63 9.37 -4.32
C ARG A 79 -25.37 9.69 -4.49
N ILE A 80 -25.55 9.72 -4.47
CA ILE A 80 -26.14 10.08 -4.60
C ILE A 80 -26.63 10.20 -4.72
#